data_5b010497b275c833c18d3fd7b25f888c
#
_entry.id   5b010497b275c833c18d3fd7b25f888c
#
_cell.length_a   1.000
_cell.length_b   1.000
_cell.length_c   1.000
_cell.angle_alpha   90.00
_cell.angle_beta   90.00
_cell.angle_gamma   90.00
#
_symmetry.space_group_name_H-M   'P 1'
#
loop_
_entity.id
_entity.type
_entity.pdbx_description
1 polymer ?
#
loop_
_entity_poly.entity_id
_entity_poly.type
_entity_poly.pdbx_seq_one_letter_code
_entity_poly.pdbx_strand_id
1 'polypeptide(L)'
;MTCYIALRIESVGYSYYQKLSEKTSGEVKSLFVKLATQEREHAAVFRKMLKDADNSLIAKDWEDNVGYLKSYAEISIFPRTESIDVPDNINKAISSAVEVEKDSIIFYSDLSSFIPDCKELKDIIEEERRHLHDLVKLYGSI
;
A
#
# COMPACT_ATOMS: atom_id res chain seq x y z
N MET A 1 -12.03 10.64 5.32
CA MET A 1 -12.49 9.33 4.83
C MET A 1 -11.44 8.62 3.99
N THR A 2 -10.94 9.23 2.92
CA THR A 2 -9.92 8.60 2.05
C THR A 2 -8.60 8.35 2.76
N CYS A 3 -8.18 9.23 3.66
CA CYS A 3 -6.98 9.01 4.46
C CYS A 3 -7.13 7.83 5.42
N TYR A 4 -8.35 7.54 5.87
CA TYR A 4 -8.62 6.33 6.67
C TYR A 4 -8.46 5.07 5.84
N ILE A 5 -8.91 5.09 4.59
CA ILE A 5 -8.73 3.96 3.68
C ILE A 5 -7.23 3.76 3.41
N ALA A 6 -6.50 4.83 3.12
CA ALA A 6 -5.05 4.79 2.92
C ALA A 6 -4.33 4.28 4.16
N LEU A 7 -4.69 4.77 5.34
CA LEU A 7 -4.14 4.30 6.60
C LEU A 7 -4.40 2.80 6.80
N ARG A 8 -5.59 2.33 6.47
CA ARG A 8 -5.92 0.90 6.54
C ARG A 8 -5.09 0.10 5.55
N ILE A 9 -4.92 0.58 4.31
CA ILE A 9 -4.08 -0.09 3.30
C ILE A 9 -2.67 -0.29 3.85
N GLU A 10 -2.06 0.75 4.41
CA GLU A 10 -0.70 0.69 4.94
C GLU A 10 -0.61 -0.19 6.20
N SER A 11 -1.60 -0.11 7.07
CA SER A 11 -1.62 -0.91 8.30
C SER A 11 -1.75 -2.41 8.03
N VAL A 12 -2.62 -2.79 7.10
CA VAL A 12 -2.75 -4.20 6.71
C VAL A 12 -1.57 -4.64 5.85
N GLY A 13 -0.99 -3.72 5.07
CA GLY A 13 0.24 -3.97 4.32
C GLY A 13 1.41 -4.30 5.23
N TYR A 14 1.57 -3.54 6.32
CA TYR A 14 2.56 -3.82 7.35
C TYR A 14 2.40 -5.24 7.89
N SER A 15 1.21 -5.60 8.32
CA SER A 15 0.93 -6.94 8.85
C SER A 15 1.18 -8.03 7.81
N TYR A 16 0.79 -7.78 6.56
CA TYR A 16 0.98 -8.70 5.44
C TYR A 16 2.46 -8.99 5.20
N TYR A 17 3.28 -7.95 5.09
CA TYR A 17 4.72 -8.13 4.87
C TYR A 17 5.42 -8.72 6.08
N GLN A 18 4.94 -8.43 7.28
CA GLN A 18 5.47 -9.03 8.50
C GLN A 18 5.25 -10.56 8.50
N LYS A 19 4.05 -11.00 8.12
CA LYS A 19 3.74 -12.42 8.00
C LYS A 19 4.59 -13.09 6.92
N LEU A 20 4.78 -12.43 5.78
CA LEU A 20 5.64 -12.94 4.72
C LEU A 20 7.10 -13.06 5.19
N SER A 21 7.58 -12.10 5.97
CA SER A 21 8.94 -12.13 6.51
C SER A 21 9.16 -13.31 7.46
N GLU A 22 8.15 -13.66 8.23
CA GLU A 22 8.23 -14.78 9.18
C GLU A 22 8.33 -16.14 8.47
N LYS A 23 7.83 -16.24 7.25
CA LYS A 23 7.84 -17.49 6.46
C LYS A 23 9.00 -17.58 5.48
N THR A 24 9.88 -16.61 5.45
CA THR A 24 10.98 -16.53 4.50
C THR A 24 12.32 -16.36 5.21
N SER A 25 13.41 -16.44 4.46
CA SER A 25 14.77 -16.30 4.97
C SER A 25 15.65 -15.57 3.95
N GLY A 26 16.84 -15.18 4.38
CA GLY A 26 17.85 -14.56 3.51
C GLY A 26 17.39 -13.22 2.94
N GLU A 27 17.70 -12.98 1.68
CA GLU A 27 17.39 -11.72 0.98
C GLU A 27 15.89 -11.46 0.87
N VAL A 28 15.11 -12.52 0.68
CA VAL A 28 13.65 -12.41 0.58
C VAL A 28 13.08 -11.90 1.89
N LYS A 29 13.51 -12.49 3.01
CA LYS A 29 13.08 -12.03 4.34
C LYS A 29 13.49 -10.58 4.58
N SER A 30 14.73 -10.23 4.24
CA SER A 30 15.24 -8.88 4.42
C SER A 30 14.41 -7.86 3.66
N LEU A 31 14.01 -8.18 2.44
CA LEU A 31 13.14 -7.29 1.65
C LEU A 31 11.77 -7.14 2.31
N PHE A 32 11.15 -8.23 2.73
CA PHE A 32 9.83 -8.15 3.38
C PHE A 32 9.86 -7.37 4.69
N VAL A 33 10.92 -7.50 5.48
CA VAL A 33 11.12 -6.69 6.69
C VAL A 33 11.23 -5.21 6.34
N LYS A 34 12.00 -4.89 5.29
CA LYS A 34 12.14 -3.50 4.80
C LYS A 34 10.79 -2.95 4.35
N LEU A 35 10.04 -3.72 3.55
CA LEU A 35 8.72 -3.31 3.08
C LEU A 35 7.75 -3.08 4.24
N ALA A 36 7.74 -3.97 5.23
CA ALA A 36 6.89 -3.80 6.42
C ALA A 36 7.23 -2.49 7.16
N THR A 37 8.51 -2.18 7.33
CA THR A 37 8.93 -0.92 7.96
C THR A 37 8.46 0.28 7.19
N GLN A 38 8.56 0.27 5.87
CA GLN A 38 8.15 1.37 5.02
C GLN A 38 6.63 1.56 5.00
N GLU A 39 5.87 0.46 5.03
CA GLU A 39 4.41 0.53 5.16
C GLU A 39 4.02 1.22 6.48
N ARG A 40 4.72 0.92 7.57
CA ARG A 40 4.47 1.56 8.86
C ARG A 40 4.81 3.06 8.82
N GLU A 41 5.87 3.43 8.12
CA GLU A 41 6.23 4.84 7.94
C GLU A 41 5.16 5.58 7.13
N HIS A 42 4.65 4.97 6.07
CA HIS A 42 3.55 5.54 5.28
C HIS A 42 2.28 5.68 6.13
N ALA A 43 1.97 4.70 6.97
CA ALA A 43 0.84 4.79 7.89
C ALA A 43 0.96 6.01 8.82
N ALA A 44 2.16 6.30 9.31
CA ALA A 44 2.40 7.48 10.14
C ALA A 44 2.16 8.78 9.37
N VAL A 45 2.55 8.83 8.09
CA VAL A 45 2.28 9.98 7.21
C VAL A 45 0.77 10.19 7.06
N PHE A 46 0.00 9.13 6.79
CA PHE A 46 -1.45 9.25 6.64
C PHE A 46 -2.14 9.62 7.95
N ARG A 47 -1.65 9.16 9.11
CA ARG A 47 -2.17 9.60 10.41
C ARG A 47 -1.97 11.10 10.61
N LYS A 48 -0.80 11.60 10.24
CA LYS A 48 -0.52 13.03 10.32
C LYS A 48 -1.43 13.82 9.39
N MET A 49 -1.61 13.35 8.16
CA MET A 49 -2.52 13.97 7.21
C MET A 49 -3.95 14.02 7.74
N LEU A 50 -4.40 12.97 8.43
CA LEU A 50 -5.72 12.94 9.06
C LEU A 50 -5.86 14.00 10.16
N LYS A 51 -4.82 14.18 10.97
CA LYS A 51 -4.83 15.20 12.03
C LYS A 51 -4.83 16.61 11.46
N ASP A 52 -4.09 16.81 10.37
CA ASP A 52 -3.93 18.13 9.74
C ASP A 52 -5.04 18.41 8.73
N ALA A 53 -5.85 17.39 8.40
CA ALA A 53 -6.96 17.53 7.47
C ALA A 53 -8.05 18.39 8.09
N ASP A 54 -7.94 19.67 7.84
CA ASP A 54 -9.03 20.60 8.02
C ASP A 54 -10.01 20.38 6.87
N ASN A 55 -11.29 20.52 7.16
CA ASN A 55 -12.41 20.24 6.25
C ASN A 55 -12.41 21.12 4.97
N SER A 56 -11.40 21.93 4.77
CA SER A 56 -11.32 22.93 3.71
C SER A 56 -10.95 22.38 2.32
N LEU A 57 -10.59 21.11 2.20
CA LEU A 57 -10.08 20.52 0.94
C LEU A 57 -11.07 19.59 0.25
N ILE A 58 -12.34 19.63 0.64
CA ILE A 58 -13.35 18.75 0.07
C ILE A 58 -13.81 19.32 -1.27
N ALA A 59 -13.40 18.68 -2.37
CA ALA A 59 -13.90 18.99 -3.70
C ALA A 59 -15.39 18.60 -3.79
N LYS A 60 -16.10 19.27 -4.71
CA LYS A 60 -17.54 19.10 -4.89
C LYS A 60 -17.97 17.67 -5.26
N ASP A 61 -17.05 16.86 -5.84
CA ASP A 61 -17.30 15.49 -6.27
C ASP A 61 -16.65 14.47 -5.31
N TRP A 62 -16.33 14.90 -4.10
CA TRP A 62 -15.55 14.12 -3.15
C TRP A 62 -16.23 12.80 -2.76
N GLU A 63 -17.54 12.84 -2.53
CA GLU A 63 -18.29 11.66 -2.08
C GLU A 63 -18.26 10.54 -3.11
N ASP A 64 -18.43 10.87 -4.41
CA ASP A 64 -18.34 9.91 -5.50
C ASP A 64 -16.93 9.34 -5.63
N ASN A 65 -15.93 10.18 -5.48
CA ASN A 65 -14.52 9.78 -5.54
C ASN A 65 -14.14 8.88 -4.36
N VAL A 66 -14.63 9.19 -3.15
CA VAL A 66 -14.42 8.36 -1.97
C VAL A 66 -15.08 6.99 -2.15
N GLY A 67 -16.30 6.95 -2.67
CA GLY A 67 -17.00 5.71 -2.95
C GLY A 67 -16.25 4.83 -3.93
N TYR A 68 -15.72 5.42 -5.01
CA TYR A 68 -14.89 4.71 -5.97
C TYR A 68 -13.63 4.12 -5.31
N LEU A 69 -12.88 4.94 -4.58
CA LEU A 69 -11.64 4.52 -3.95
C LEU A 69 -11.86 3.43 -2.91
N LYS A 70 -12.93 3.56 -2.12
CA LYS A 70 -13.30 2.54 -1.14
C LYS A 70 -13.60 1.21 -1.83
N SER A 71 -14.41 1.24 -2.87
CA SER A 71 -14.77 0.04 -3.63
C SER A 71 -13.54 -0.59 -4.29
N TYR A 72 -12.67 0.24 -4.84
CA TYR A 72 -11.42 -0.24 -5.45
C TYR A 72 -10.56 -0.99 -4.42
N ALA A 73 -10.38 -0.41 -3.23
CA ALA A 73 -9.60 -1.05 -2.18
C ALA A 73 -10.23 -2.36 -1.71
N GLU A 74 -11.55 -2.39 -1.57
CA GLU A 74 -12.27 -3.59 -1.15
C GLU A 74 -12.24 -4.71 -2.18
N ILE A 75 -12.21 -4.37 -3.46
CA ILE A 75 -12.16 -5.35 -4.55
C ILE A 75 -10.73 -5.86 -4.77
N SER A 76 -9.74 -4.96 -4.74
CA SER A 76 -8.40 -5.25 -5.25
C SER A 76 -7.36 -5.45 -4.16
N ILE A 77 -7.38 -4.67 -3.08
CA ILE A 77 -6.28 -4.63 -2.12
C ILE A 77 -6.56 -5.51 -0.90
N PHE A 78 -7.69 -5.30 -0.23
CA PHE A 78 -7.97 -5.97 1.03
C PHE A 78 -8.14 -7.48 0.92
N PRO A 79 -8.69 -8.04 -0.16
CA PRO A 79 -8.77 -9.50 -0.28
C PRO A 79 -7.40 -10.19 -0.24
N ARG A 80 -6.35 -9.52 -0.72
CA ARG A 80 -4.99 -10.07 -0.71
C ARG A 80 -4.28 -9.83 0.62
N THR A 81 -4.39 -8.61 1.16
CA THR A 81 -3.64 -8.19 2.35
C THR A 81 -4.26 -8.65 3.66
N GLU A 82 -5.58 -8.77 3.70
CA GLU A 82 -6.31 -9.23 4.89
C GLU A 82 -6.54 -10.74 4.90
N SER A 83 -6.10 -11.45 3.86
CA SER A 83 -6.19 -12.92 3.83
C SER A 83 -5.39 -13.54 4.98
N ILE A 84 -5.98 -14.54 5.64
CA ILE A 84 -5.32 -15.29 6.70
C ILE A 84 -4.26 -16.23 6.11
N ASP A 85 -4.47 -16.68 4.88
CA ASP A 85 -3.59 -17.63 4.20
C ASP A 85 -2.45 -16.90 3.50
N VAL A 86 -1.27 -16.95 4.11
CA VAL A 86 -0.03 -16.47 3.49
C VAL A 86 0.50 -17.61 2.61
N PRO A 87 0.84 -17.34 1.33
CA PRO A 87 1.39 -18.39 0.46
C PRO A 87 2.67 -19.00 1.03
N ASP A 88 2.76 -20.32 1.04
CA ASP A 88 3.95 -21.03 1.50
C ASP A 88 5.07 -21.03 0.46
N ASN A 89 4.73 -20.84 -0.81
CA ASN A 89 5.69 -20.81 -1.90
C ASN A 89 6.22 -19.39 -2.07
N ILE A 90 7.54 -19.24 -2.10
CA ILE A 90 8.21 -17.94 -2.22
C ILE A 90 7.78 -17.20 -3.49
N ASN A 91 7.71 -17.89 -4.62
CA ASN A 91 7.31 -17.27 -5.89
C ASN A 91 5.89 -16.74 -5.84
N LYS A 92 4.99 -17.48 -5.22
CA LYS A 92 3.60 -17.04 -5.02
C LYS A 92 3.53 -15.87 -4.07
N ALA A 93 4.35 -15.86 -3.00
CA ALA A 93 4.41 -14.76 -2.05
C ALA A 93 4.87 -13.47 -2.75
N ILE A 94 5.94 -13.54 -3.52
CA ILE A 94 6.46 -12.38 -4.27
C ILE A 94 5.44 -11.92 -5.31
N SER A 95 4.85 -12.85 -6.05
CA SER A 95 3.83 -12.52 -7.06
C SER A 95 2.63 -11.84 -6.44
N SER A 96 2.16 -12.31 -5.28
CA SER A 96 1.06 -11.68 -4.54
C SER A 96 1.45 -10.27 -4.08
N ALA A 97 2.65 -10.10 -3.56
CA ALA A 97 3.17 -8.79 -3.13
C ALA A 97 3.25 -7.81 -4.31
N VAL A 98 3.68 -8.28 -5.49
CA VAL A 98 3.71 -7.48 -6.71
C VAL A 98 2.31 -6.94 -7.04
N GLU A 99 1.29 -7.79 -6.96
CA GLU A 99 -0.08 -7.36 -7.22
C GLU A 99 -0.57 -6.36 -6.17
N VAL A 100 -0.23 -6.54 -4.90
CA VAL A 100 -0.55 -5.57 -3.83
C VAL A 100 0.07 -4.21 -4.14
N GLU A 101 1.35 -4.18 -4.52
CA GLU A 101 2.02 -2.90 -4.84
C GLU A 101 1.42 -2.23 -6.07
N LYS A 102 1.12 -2.99 -7.11
CA LYS A 102 0.46 -2.47 -8.32
C LYS A 102 -0.89 -1.84 -7.97
N ASP A 103 -1.70 -2.52 -7.20
CA ASP A 103 -3.03 -2.03 -6.82
C ASP A 103 -2.92 -0.82 -5.91
N SER A 104 -1.95 -0.78 -5.01
CA SER A 104 -1.69 0.37 -4.15
C SER A 104 -1.24 1.60 -4.96
N ILE A 105 -0.38 1.41 -5.96
CA ILE A 105 0.05 2.49 -6.85
C ILE A 105 -1.15 3.08 -7.60
N ILE A 106 -2.03 2.23 -8.12
CA ILE A 106 -3.24 2.68 -8.82
C ILE A 106 -4.12 3.47 -7.85
N PHE A 107 -4.34 2.94 -6.63
CA PHE A 107 -5.14 3.62 -5.61
C PHE A 107 -4.60 5.01 -5.30
N TYR A 108 -3.29 5.10 -5.01
CA TYR A 108 -2.67 6.37 -4.65
C TYR A 108 -2.57 7.34 -5.82
N SER A 109 -2.40 6.83 -7.03
CA SER A 109 -2.40 7.67 -8.24
C SER A 109 -3.78 8.28 -8.47
N ASP A 110 -4.84 7.51 -8.30
CA ASP A 110 -6.20 8.03 -8.37
C ASP A 110 -6.49 9.03 -7.25
N LEU A 111 -6.07 8.72 -6.03
CA LEU A 111 -6.19 9.63 -4.89
C LEU A 111 -5.46 10.95 -5.16
N SER A 112 -4.27 10.89 -5.75
CA SER A 112 -3.47 12.06 -6.08
C SER A 112 -4.17 12.99 -7.09
N SER A 113 -5.00 12.44 -7.98
CA SER A 113 -5.77 13.24 -8.92
C SER A 113 -6.90 14.04 -8.23
N PHE A 114 -7.31 13.61 -7.04
CA PHE A 114 -8.36 14.28 -6.26
C PHE A 114 -7.80 15.25 -5.21
N ILE A 115 -6.52 15.11 -4.86
CA ILE A 115 -5.83 15.97 -3.88
C ILE A 115 -4.66 16.64 -4.59
N PRO A 116 -4.85 17.85 -5.16
CA PRO A 116 -3.77 18.52 -5.87
C PRO A 116 -2.64 18.96 -4.91
N ASP A 117 -1.42 18.91 -5.42
CA ASP A 117 -0.22 19.44 -4.76
C ASP A 117 0.13 18.82 -3.41
N CYS A 118 -0.22 17.55 -3.21
CA CYS A 118 0.17 16.80 -2.02
C CYS A 118 1.53 16.13 -2.25
N LYS A 119 2.60 16.76 -1.74
CA LYS A 119 3.96 16.25 -1.91
C LYS A 119 4.14 14.89 -1.23
N GLU A 120 3.59 14.72 -0.03
CA GLU A 120 3.69 13.50 0.74
C GLU A 120 3.12 12.31 -0.02
N LEU A 121 2.00 12.51 -0.70
CA LEU A 121 1.37 11.47 -1.49
C LEU A 121 2.19 11.10 -2.73
N LYS A 122 2.79 12.10 -3.38
CA LYS A 122 3.69 11.87 -4.53
C LYS A 122 4.92 11.07 -4.11
N ASP A 123 5.49 11.39 -2.95
CA ASP A 123 6.64 10.66 -2.40
C ASP A 123 6.29 9.21 -2.08
N ILE A 124 5.11 8.98 -1.52
CA ILE A 124 4.62 7.62 -1.24
C ILE A 124 4.45 6.82 -2.54
N ILE A 125 3.87 7.43 -3.57
CA ILE A 125 3.70 6.78 -4.87
C ILE A 125 5.06 6.35 -5.45
N GLU A 126 6.07 7.20 -5.36
CA GLU A 126 7.41 6.87 -5.83
C GLU A 126 8.04 5.74 -5.02
N GLU A 127 7.83 5.72 -3.71
CA GLU A 127 8.32 4.63 -2.87
C GLU A 127 7.61 3.32 -3.17
N GLU A 128 6.29 3.34 -3.40
CA GLU A 128 5.57 2.14 -3.82
C GLU A 128 6.08 1.61 -5.17
N ARG A 129 6.46 2.49 -6.09
CA ARG A 129 7.08 2.08 -7.35
C ARG A 129 8.45 1.43 -7.13
N ARG A 130 9.23 1.92 -6.17
CA ARG A 130 10.50 1.27 -5.81
C ARG A 130 10.29 -0.10 -5.19
N HIS A 131 9.27 -0.24 -4.33
CA HIS A 131 8.89 -1.54 -3.77
C HIS A 131 8.54 -2.54 -4.87
N LEU A 132 7.73 -2.10 -5.82
CA LEU A 132 7.37 -2.94 -6.97
C LEU A 132 8.61 -3.37 -7.76
N HIS A 133 9.50 -2.42 -8.05
CA HIS A 133 10.76 -2.69 -8.75
C HIS A 133 11.61 -3.72 -8.00
N ASP A 134 11.77 -3.55 -6.69
CA ASP A 134 12.58 -4.44 -5.86
C ASP A 134 11.98 -5.85 -5.81
N LEU A 135 10.66 -5.96 -5.71
CA LEU A 135 9.97 -7.25 -5.72
C LEU A 135 10.13 -7.98 -7.05
N VAL A 136 9.95 -7.26 -8.15
CA VAL A 136 10.09 -7.85 -9.50
C VAL A 136 11.54 -8.30 -9.73
N LYS A 137 12.49 -7.49 -9.31
CA LYS A 137 13.91 -7.83 -9.41
C LYS A 137 14.24 -9.08 -8.59
N LEU A 138 13.71 -9.15 -7.38
CA LEU A 138 13.92 -10.31 -6.51
C LEU A 138 13.32 -11.58 -7.14
N TYR A 139 12.14 -11.49 -7.71
CA TYR A 139 11.49 -12.60 -8.41
C TYR A 139 12.37 -13.14 -9.55
N GLY A 140 12.98 -12.24 -10.31
CA GLY A 140 13.85 -12.60 -11.42
C GLY A 140 15.18 -13.24 -11.00
N SER A 141 15.59 -13.09 -9.74
CA SER A 141 16.85 -13.62 -9.22
C SER A 141 16.73 -15.00 -8.54
N ILE A 142 15.51 -15.47 -8.36
CA ILE A 142 15.24 -16.76 -7.70
C ILE A 142 15.27 -17.94 -8.72
#